data_e5efea9c19f0329f06f6d1e05d7e0e11
#
_entry.id   e5efea9c19f0329f06f6d1e05d7e0e11
#
_cell.length_a   1.000
_cell.length_b   1.000
_cell.length_c   1.000
_cell.angle_alpha   90.00
_cell.angle_beta   90.00
_cell.angle_gamma   90.00
#
_symmetry.space_group_name_H-M   'P 1'
#
loop_
_entity.id
_entity.type
_entity.pdbx_description
1 polymer ?
#
loop_
_entity_poly.entity_id
_entity_poly.type
_entity_poly.pdbx_seq_one_letter_code
_entity_poly.pdbx_strand_id
1 'polypeptide(L)'
;NSSAASDVYKRQPIYVKDAHKISIFFELHHESGTLYNMLSHIIYNGLNMTKIESRPITGKNWQYRFFVDFEGNLKDSAVKNALRGIEAEADRMRILGNY
;
A
#
# COMPACT_ATOMS: atom_id res chain seq x y z
N ASN A 1 14.64 8.92 -8.84
CA ASN A 1 14.44 7.48 -8.91
C ASN A 1 13.11 7.06 -8.34
N SER A 2 12.58 6.02 -8.93
CA SER A 2 11.36 5.41 -8.44
C SER A 2 11.60 4.72 -7.11
N SER A 3 10.54 4.64 -6.30
CA SER A 3 10.59 3.82 -5.11
C SER A 3 10.62 2.33 -5.50
N ALA A 4 10.99 1.47 -4.55
CA ALA A 4 10.93 0.03 -4.78
C ALA A 4 9.53 -0.40 -5.21
N ALA A 5 8.50 0.17 -4.60
CA ALA A 5 7.12 -0.16 -4.93
C ALA A 5 6.77 0.24 -6.37
N SER A 6 7.20 1.42 -6.83
CA SER A 6 6.88 1.83 -8.19
C SER A 6 7.67 1.06 -9.25
N ASP A 7 8.86 0.55 -8.91
CA ASP A 7 9.59 -0.34 -9.81
C ASP A 7 8.90 -1.70 -9.90
N VAL A 8 8.49 -2.25 -8.78
CA VAL A 8 7.82 -3.54 -8.71
C VAL A 8 6.46 -3.50 -9.39
N TYR A 9 5.79 -2.36 -9.39
CA TYR A 9 4.49 -2.18 -10.00
C TYR A 9 4.43 -2.68 -11.46
N LYS A 10 5.53 -2.57 -12.19
CA LYS A 10 5.60 -2.95 -13.62
C LYS A 10 5.96 -4.41 -13.81
N ARG A 11 6.11 -5.18 -12.76
CA ARG A 11 6.56 -6.57 -12.79
C ARG A 11 5.49 -7.49 -12.22
N GLN A 12 5.73 -8.79 -12.35
CA GLN A 12 4.95 -9.78 -11.62
C GLN A 12 5.20 -9.60 -10.12
N PRO A 13 4.16 -9.74 -9.29
CA PRO A 13 4.37 -9.68 -7.84
C PRO A 13 5.40 -10.70 -7.38
N ILE A 14 6.22 -10.31 -6.42
CA ILE A 14 7.26 -11.16 -5.86
C ILE A 14 6.82 -11.62 -4.48
N TYR A 15 6.81 -12.93 -4.26
CA TYR A 15 6.46 -13.52 -2.96
C TYR A 15 7.58 -14.44 -2.53
N VAL A 16 8.15 -14.15 -1.36
CA VAL A 16 9.26 -14.89 -0.80
C VAL A 16 8.81 -15.49 0.53
N LYS A 17 9.15 -16.76 0.75
CA LYS A 17 8.92 -17.38 2.04
C LYS A 17 9.74 -16.65 3.11
N ASP A 18 9.15 -16.47 4.29
CA ASP A 18 9.77 -15.73 5.39
C ASP A 18 10.06 -14.27 5.04
N ALA A 19 9.30 -13.72 4.13
CA ALA A 19 9.41 -12.31 3.77
C ALA A 19 9.03 -11.42 4.94
N HIS A 20 9.64 -10.24 5.00
CA HIS A 20 9.40 -9.29 6.09
C HIS A 20 9.06 -7.88 5.60
N LYS A 21 8.92 -7.70 4.30
CA LYS A 21 8.56 -6.40 3.70
C LYS A 21 7.42 -6.58 2.71
N ILE A 22 6.47 -5.67 2.76
CA ILE A 22 5.33 -5.67 1.86
C ILE A 22 5.30 -4.35 1.11
N SER A 23 5.07 -4.42 -0.19
CA SER A 23 4.84 -3.25 -1.03
C SER A 23 3.43 -3.34 -1.60
N ILE A 24 2.68 -2.25 -1.47
CA ILE A 24 1.33 -2.15 -2.01
C ILE A 24 1.16 -0.83 -2.73
N PHE A 25 0.13 -0.74 -3.55
CA PHE A 25 -0.40 0.58 -3.90
C PHE A 25 -1.90 0.60 -3.63
N PHE A 26 -2.41 1.80 -3.40
CA PHE A 26 -3.84 2.04 -3.36
C PHE A 26 -4.15 3.37 -4.02
N GLU A 27 -5.36 3.49 -4.55
CA GLU A 27 -5.82 4.69 -5.23
C GLU A 27 -6.95 5.32 -4.44
N LEU A 28 -6.86 6.64 -4.30
CA LEU A 28 -7.86 7.43 -3.58
C LEU A 28 -8.19 8.68 -4.40
N HIS A 29 -9.44 9.13 -4.33
CA HIS A 29 -9.73 10.47 -4.80
C HIS A 29 -9.48 11.46 -3.66
N HIS A 30 -9.19 12.70 -4.07
CA HIS A 30 -8.81 13.74 -3.14
C HIS A 30 -10.01 14.16 -2.29
N GLU A 31 -9.97 13.76 -1.04
CA GLU A 31 -11.02 14.04 -0.07
C GLU A 31 -10.38 14.12 1.30
N SER A 32 -10.87 15.06 2.10
CA SER A 32 -10.27 15.31 3.42
C SER A 32 -10.27 14.04 4.27
N GLY A 33 -9.10 13.70 4.78
CA GLY A 33 -8.95 12.57 5.69
C GLY A 33 -8.83 11.20 5.05
N THR A 34 -8.98 11.05 3.73
CA THR A 34 -8.91 9.72 3.10
C THR A 34 -7.55 9.07 3.27
N LEU A 35 -6.47 9.80 3.03
CA LEU A 35 -5.13 9.25 3.20
C LEU A 35 -4.87 8.88 4.66
N TYR A 36 -5.29 9.74 5.59
CA TYR A 36 -5.13 9.44 7.01
C TYR A 36 -5.83 8.12 7.36
N ASN A 37 -7.06 7.93 6.88
CA ASN A 37 -7.80 6.70 7.14
C ASN A 37 -7.07 5.47 6.60
N MET A 38 -6.48 5.57 5.41
CA MET A 38 -5.73 4.45 4.84
C MET A 38 -4.50 4.13 5.69
N LEU A 39 -3.72 5.16 6.04
CA LEU A 39 -2.52 4.96 6.83
C LEU A 39 -2.83 4.47 8.24
N SER A 40 -3.99 4.84 8.79
CA SER A 40 -4.40 4.39 10.10
C SER A 40 -4.53 2.88 10.19
N HIS A 41 -4.93 2.22 9.12
CA HIS A 41 -5.01 0.75 9.10
C HIS A 41 -3.64 0.12 9.32
N ILE A 42 -2.59 0.72 8.79
CA ILE A 42 -1.22 0.25 8.99
C ILE A 42 -0.76 0.54 10.41
N ILE A 43 -0.97 1.78 10.86
CA ILE A 43 -0.46 2.26 12.15
C ILE A 43 -1.16 1.56 13.32
N TYR A 44 -2.48 1.45 13.28
CA TYR A 44 -3.25 0.86 14.38
C TYR A 44 -3.09 -0.65 14.48
N ASN A 45 -2.62 -1.29 13.42
CA ASN A 45 -2.25 -2.68 13.48
C ASN A 45 -0.79 -2.90 13.92
N GLY A 46 -0.12 -1.83 14.33
CA GLY A 46 1.24 -1.92 14.84
C GLY A 46 2.30 -2.18 13.80
N LEU A 47 2.00 -1.96 12.53
CA LEU A 47 2.94 -2.20 11.43
C LEU A 47 3.82 -0.97 11.22
N ASN A 48 5.06 -1.21 10.82
CA ASN A 48 6.04 -0.16 10.61
C ASN A 48 6.12 0.20 9.13
N MET A 49 5.58 1.38 8.79
CA MET A 49 5.67 1.90 7.42
C MET A 49 7.07 2.45 7.17
N THR A 50 7.71 2.01 6.10
CA THR A 50 9.08 2.41 5.78
C THR A 50 9.17 3.38 4.62
N LYS A 51 8.15 3.45 3.79
CA LYS A 51 8.17 4.36 2.65
C LYS A 51 6.76 4.67 2.18
N ILE A 52 6.57 5.90 1.71
CA ILE A 52 5.34 6.30 1.04
C ILE A 52 5.69 7.26 -0.10
N GLU A 53 5.04 7.08 -1.23
CA GLU A 53 5.20 7.92 -2.40
C GLU A 53 3.82 8.14 -3.03
N SER A 54 3.52 9.38 -3.40
CA SER A 54 2.25 9.69 -4.05
C SER A 54 2.46 10.11 -5.49
N ARG A 55 1.54 9.70 -6.36
CA ARG A 55 1.53 10.10 -7.76
C ARG A 55 0.12 10.40 -8.22
N PRO A 56 -0.07 11.52 -8.95
CA PRO A 56 -1.38 11.77 -9.54
C PRO A 56 -1.66 10.72 -10.62
N ILE A 57 -2.94 10.39 -10.80
CA ILE A 57 -3.36 9.46 -11.84
C ILE A 57 -3.62 10.25 -13.10
N THR A 58 -2.91 9.91 -14.18
CA THR A 58 -3.04 10.59 -15.46
C THR A 58 -4.47 10.50 -15.99
N GLY A 59 -5.02 11.63 -16.39
CA GLY A 59 -6.37 11.70 -16.96
C GLY A 59 -7.49 11.66 -15.96
N LYS A 60 -7.20 11.61 -14.66
CA LYS A 60 -8.20 11.61 -13.61
C LYS A 60 -7.93 12.74 -12.62
N ASN A 61 -8.82 13.71 -12.57
CA ASN A 61 -8.70 14.83 -11.66
C ASN A 61 -8.99 14.37 -10.23
N TRP A 62 -8.18 14.87 -9.29
CA TRP A 62 -8.38 14.63 -7.86
C TRP A 62 -8.26 13.17 -7.47
N GLN A 63 -7.54 12.36 -8.24
CA GLN A 63 -7.23 10.98 -7.90
C GLN A 63 -5.73 10.78 -7.83
N TYR A 64 -5.31 10.04 -6.80
CA TYR A 64 -3.89 9.80 -6.53
C TYR A 64 -3.66 8.34 -6.27
N ARG A 65 -2.48 7.87 -6.69
CA ARG A 65 -1.99 6.54 -6.37
C ARG A 65 -0.89 6.68 -5.35
N PHE A 66 -1.00 5.92 -4.27
CA PHE A 66 0.00 5.91 -3.21
C PHE A 66 0.69 4.56 -3.21
N PHE A 67 2.03 4.61 -3.27
CA PHE A 67 2.86 3.43 -3.12
C PHE A 67 3.38 3.42 -1.70
N VAL A 68 3.16 2.31 -0.99
CA VAL A 68 3.53 2.21 0.42
C VAL A 68 4.29 0.91 0.65
N ASP A 69 5.42 1.04 1.34
CA ASP A 69 6.18 -0.12 1.82
C ASP A 69 6.05 -0.17 3.34
N PHE A 70 5.83 -1.36 3.88
CA PHE A 70 5.81 -1.55 5.32
C PHE A 70 6.32 -2.94 5.66
N GLU A 71 6.72 -3.12 6.93
CA GLU A 71 7.27 -4.38 7.40
C GLU A 71 6.17 -5.35 7.78
N GLY A 72 6.33 -6.60 7.41
CA GLY A 72 5.40 -7.65 7.74
C GLY A 72 5.42 -8.80 6.75
N ASN A 73 4.61 -9.80 7.07
CA ASN A 73 4.42 -10.96 6.20
C ASN A 73 2.92 -11.12 5.96
N LEU A 74 2.55 -11.51 4.75
CA LEU A 74 1.13 -11.67 4.38
C LEU A 74 0.41 -12.71 5.22
N LYS A 75 1.14 -13.57 5.94
CA LYS A 75 0.54 -14.54 6.85
C LYS A 75 0.19 -13.95 8.21
N ASP A 76 0.74 -12.79 8.55
CA ASP A 76 0.50 -12.16 9.84
C ASP A 76 -0.93 -11.65 9.94
N SER A 77 -1.58 -11.89 11.08
CA SER A 77 -2.96 -11.43 11.28
C SER A 77 -3.09 -9.91 11.25
N ALA A 78 -2.09 -9.21 11.79
CA ALA A 78 -2.07 -7.75 11.77
C ALA A 78 -2.01 -7.21 10.34
N VAL A 79 -1.21 -7.86 9.49
CA VAL A 79 -1.09 -7.49 8.08
C VAL A 79 -2.41 -7.75 7.36
N LYS A 80 -3.03 -8.89 7.60
CA LYS A 80 -4.32 -9.22 6.98
C LYS A 80 -5.39 -8.21 7.35
N ASN A 81 -5.42 -7.80 8.63
CA ASN A 81 -6.38 -6.80 9.08
C ASN A 81 -6.15 -5.46 8.40
N ALA A 82 -4.90 -5.01 8.33
CA ALA A 82 -4.57 -3.73 7.70
C ALA A 82 -4.96 -3.73 6.22
N LEU A 83 -4.60 -4.77 5.50
CA LEU A 83 -4.90 -4.85 4.06
C LEU A 83 -6.39 -4.94 3.80
N ARG A 84 -7.13 -5.65 4.66
CA ARG A 84 -8.59 -5.74 4.54
C ARG A 84 -9.23 -4.36 4.71
N GLY A 85 -8.76 -3.59 5.70
CA GLY A 85 -9.26 -2.24 5.92
C GLY A 85 -8.98 -1.30 4.76
N ILE A 86 -7.76 -1.35 4.22
CA ILE A 86 -7.39 -0.53 3.07
C ILE A 86 -8.22 -0.90 1.85
N GLU A 87 -8.35 -2.19 1.57
CA GLU A 87 -9.10 -2.66 0.42
C GLU A 87 -10.57 -2.26 0.48
N ALA A 88 -11.15 -2.25 1.68
CA ALA A 88 -12.56 -1.90 1.87
C ALA A 88 -12.83 -0.41 1.59
N GLU A 89 -11.85 0.46 1.77
CA GLU A 89 -12.05 1.91 1.70
C GLU A 89 -11.40 2.56 0.47
N ALA A 90 -10.35 1.96 -0.08
CA ALA A 90 -9.69 2.51 -1.25
C ALA A 90 -10.53 2.28 -2.51
N ASP A 91 -10.36 3.16 -3.50
CA ASP A 91 -10.98 2.96 -4.80
C ASP A 91 -10.39 1.73 -5.49
N ARG A 92 -9.10 1.48 -5.24
CA ARG A 92 -8.39 0.33 -5.76
C ARG A 92 -7.19 0.03 -4.86
N MET A 93 -6.89 -1.24 -4.66
CA MET A 93 -5.70 -1.64 -3.89
C MET A 93 -5.09 -2.87 -4.53
N ARG A 94 -3.76 -2.93 -4.54
CA ARG A 94 -3.04 -4.08 -5.08
C ARG A 94 -1.79 -4.33 -4.25
N ILE A 95 -1.52 -5.61 -3.98
CA ILE A 95 -0.28 -6.05 -3.36
C ILE A 95 0.76 -6.25 -4.47
N LEU A 96 1.89 -5.56 -4.35
CA LEU A 96 2.95 -5.62 -5.35
C LEU A 96 3.99 -6.68 -5.03
N GLY A 97 4.10 -7.07 -3.76
CA GLY A 97 5.02 -8.10 -3.36
C GLY A 97 5.17 -8.22 -1.86
N ASN A 98 5.73 -9.36 -1.43
CA ASN A 98 6.11 -9.61 -0.05
C ASN A 98 7.49 -10.29 -0.10
N TYR A 99 8.52 -9.56 0.33
CA TYR A 99 9.91 -9.97 0.15
C TYR A 99 10.85 -9.55 1.32
#